data_e017628f9704cdff512bdd451c6f866d
#
_entry.id   e017628f9704cdff512bdd451c6f866d
#
_cell.length_a   1.000
_cell.length_b   1.000
_cell.length_c   1.000
_cell.angle_alpha   90.00
_cell.angle_beta   90.00
_cell.angle_gamma   90.00
#
_symmetry.space_group_name_H-M   'P 1'
#
loop_
_entity.id
_entity.type
_entity.pdbx_description
1 polymer ?
#
loop_
_entity_poly.entity_id
_entity_poly.type
_entity_poly.pdbx_seq_one_letter_code
_entity_poly.pdbx_strand_id
1 'polypeptide(L)'
;NDWVTVPIARNPDGSTITGQVLARIINRSGPHSQPLIVQTNPVPYKPTTHDTRQAVLVSREHESIDGKVTGEKKIPHTDWAWARCGGEHPPFPGTPDDHHICLKHGFNAKLAYQLVYTAKDPYVLGVGFAAFRDVGAFFRHQQKDDAGTPNPLFENGGNMRWSIARG
;
A
#
# COMPACT_ATOMS: atom_id res chain seq x y z
N ASN A 1 -10.85 21.07 2.26
CA ASN A 1 -9.96 19.94 1.87
C ASN A 1 -10.75 19.04 0.92
N ASP A 2 -10.33 19.02 -0.32
CA ASP A 2 -10.92 18.16 -1.34
C ASP A 2 -10.28 16.77 -1.24
N TRP A 3 -11.11 15.72 -1.23
CA TRP A 3 -10.67 14.34 -1.12
C TRP A 3 -10.89 13.62 -2.45
N VAL A 4 -9.87 12.95 -2.95
CA VAL A 4 -10.01 12.05 -4.10
C VAL A 4 -10.08 10.62 -3.59
N THR A 5 -11.21 9.97 -3.84
CA THR A 5 -11.34 8.53 -3.56
C THR A 5 -10.72 7.74 -4.70
N VAL A 6 -9.68 6.98 -4.39
CA VAL A 6 -9.02 6.10 -5.37
C VAL A 6 -9.82 4.80 -5.47
N PRO A 7 -10.37 4.46 -6.65
CA PRO A 7 -11.14 3.23 -6.82
C PRO A 7 -10.25 1.99 -6.82
N ILE A 8 -10.86 0.85 -6.46
CA ILE A 8 -10.24 -0.47 -6.63
C ILE A 8 -10.33 -0.85 -8.10
N ALA A 9 -9.21 -1.28 -8.68
CA ALA A 9 -9.18 -1.80 -10.04
C ALA A 9 -9.86 -3.17 -10.13
N ARG A 10 -10.58 -3.40 -11.23
CA ARG A 10 -11.28 -4.65 -11.53
C ARG A 10 -10.92 -5.12 -12.93
N ASN A 11 -11.05 -6.42 -13.16
CA ASN A 11 -11.03 -6.97 -14.51
C ASN A 11 -12.24 -6.46 -15.32
N PRO A 12 -12.22 -6.53 -16.66
CA PRO A 12 -13.35 -6.11 -17.50
C PRO A 12 -14.67 -6.81 -17.18
N ASP A 13 -14.63 -8.02 -16.64
CA ASP A 13 -15.80 -8.79 -16.19
C ASP A 13 -16.26 -8.46 -14.75
N GLY A 14 -15.62 -7.47 -14.12
CA GLY A 14 -15.88 -7.04 -12.74
C GLY A 14 -15.22 -7.89 -11.67
N SER A 15 -14.50 -8.95 -12.02
CA SER A 15 -13.82 -9.80 -11.06
C SER A 15 -12.63 -9.11 -10.39
N THR A 16 -12.23 -9.64 -9.23
CA THR A 16 -11.11 -9.13 -8.45
C THR A 16 -9.78 -9.41 -9.16
N ILE A 17 -8.94 -8.38 -9.28
CA ILE A 17 -7.55 -8.55 -9.71
C ILE A 17 -6.74 -9.10 -8.54
N THR A 18 -5.97 -10.15 -8.80
CA THR A 18 -5.03 -10.73 -7.83
C THR A 18 -3.63 -10.82 -8.43
N GLY A 19 -2.61 -10.82 -7.57
CA GLY A 19 -1.23 -10.94 -8.01
C GLY A 19 -0.29 -11.20 -6.83
N GLN A 20 0.89 -11.74 -7.12
CA GLN A 20 1.91 -11.92 -6.11
C GLN A 20 2.59 -10.59 -5.79
N VAL A 21 2.77 -10.34 -4.52
CA VAL A 21 3.49 -9.17 -4.00
C VAL A 21 4.54 -9.62 -2.98
N LEU A 22 5.59 -8.83 -2.87
CA LEU A 22 6.63 -8.97 -1.87
C LEU A 22 6.57 -7.77 -0.93
N ALA A 23 6.43 -8.03 0.37
CA ALA A 23 6.54 -7.03 1.41
C ALA A 23 7.85 -7.19 2.18
N ARG A 24 8.57 -6.10 2.36
CA ARG A 24 9.71 -6.03 3.29
C ARG A 24 9.24 -5.47 4.62
N ILE A 25 9.49 -6.22 5.68
CA ILE A 25 9.05 -5.89 7.03
C ILE A 25 10.24 -5.39 7.82
N ILE A 26 10.12 -4.16 8.30
CA ILE A 26 11.14 -3.51 9.12
C ILE A 26 10.62 -3.43 10.56
N ASN A 27 11.36 -4.01 11.48
CA ASN A 27 10.98 -3.99 12.89
C ASN A 27 11.09 -2.57 13.47
N ARG A 28 9.96 -1.87 13.59
CA ARG A 28 9.90 -0.50 14.15
C ARG A 28 8.96 -0.35 15.35
N SER A 29 7.92 -1.17 15.44
CA SER A 29 6.79 -0.93 16.34
C SER A 29 6.68 -1.92 17.50
N GLY A 30 7.66 -2.77 17.71
CA GLY A 30 7.65 -3.71 18.81
C GLY A 30 8.03 -5.14 18.42
N PRO A 31 8.17 -6.04 19.41
CA PRO A 31 8.77 -7.34 19.16
C PRO A 31 7.84 -8.35 18.48
N HIS A 32 6.52 -8.25 18.62
CA HIS A 32 5.60 -9.33 18.22
C HIS A 32 4.80 -9.05 16.95
N SER A 33 4.43 -7.81 16.69
CA SER A 33 3.61 -7.45 15.54
C SER A 33 4.24 -6.32 14.73
N GLN A 34 4.25 -6.45 13.41
CA GLN A 34 4.81 -5.44 12.49
C GLN A 34 3.86 -5.16 11.33
N PRO A 35 3.75 -3.90 10.88
CA PRO A 35 3.01 -3.58 9.67
C PRO A 35 3.77 -4.06 8.42
N LEU A 36 3.04 -4.40 7.36
CA LEU A 36 3.60 -4.79 6.07
C LEU A 36 4.34 -3.64 5.39
N ILE A 37 3.91 -2.41 5.64
CA ILE A 37 4.53 -1.19 5.11
C ILE A 37 4.81 -0.25 6.26
N VAL A 38 6.00 0.30 6.26
CA VAL A 38 6.52 1.16 7.34
C VAL A 38 6.29 2.64 7.07
N GLN A 39 5.98 3.00 5.83
CA GLN A 39 5.70 4.37 5.43
C GLN A 39 4.27 4.76 5.82
N THR A 40 4.06 6.01 6.19
CA THR A 40 2.79 6.49 6.74
C THR A 40 1.65 6.61 5.72
N ASN A 41 1.94 6.72 4.43
CA ASN A 41 0.93 7.01 3.42
C ASN A 41 0.52 5.80 2.56
N PRO A 42 1.41 4.89 2.13
CA PRO A 42 0.98 3.73 1.37
C PRO A 42 0.17 2.76 2.20
N VAL A 43 -0.94 2.29 1.66
CA VAL A 43 -1.73 1.19 2.22
C VAL A 43 -1.25 -0.12 1.60
N PRO A 44 -0.87 -1.14 2.39
CA PRO A 44 -0.46 -2.42 1.84
C PRO A 44 -1.62 -3.10 1.12
N TYR A 45 -1.32 -3.86 0.07
CA TYR A 45 -2.31 -4.68 -0.60
C TYR A 45 -2.82 -5.77 0.35
N LYS A 46 -4.14 -5.98 0.35
CA LYS A 46 -4.77 -7.00 1.18
C LYS A 46 -4.42 -8.40 0.71
N PRO A 47 -4.17 -9.36 1.61
CA PRO A 47 -4.02 -10.75 1.22
C PRO A 47 -5.35 -11.32 0.69
N THR A 48 -5.28 -12.26 -0.23
CA THR A 48 -6.46 -13.01 -0.68
C THR A 48 -7.05 -13.87 0.43
N THR A 49 -6.20 -14.33 1.34
CA THR A 49 -6.55 -15.20 2.48
C THR A 49 -5.58 -14.98 3.64
N HIS A 50 -6.04 -15.22 4.86
CA HIS A 50 -5.20 -15.27 6.05
C HIS A 50 -4.56 -16.66 6.31
N ASP A 51 -4.76 -17.63 5.41
CA ASP A 51 -4.08 -18.93 5.49
C ASP A 51 -2.59 -18.77 5.21
N THR A 52 -1.79 -18.84 6.26
CA THR A 52 -0.33 -18.67 6.20
C THR A 52 0.39 -19.71 5.34
N ARG A 53 -0.25 -20.85 5.03
CA ARG A 53 0.29 -21.88 4.11
C ARG A 53 0.35 -21.38 2.66
N GLN A 54 -0.45 -20.37 2.31
CA GLN A 54 -0.50 -19.77 0.98
C GLN A 54 0.45 -18.57 0.82
N ALA A 55 1.28 -18.33 1.82
CA ALA A 55 2.30 -17.27 1.80
C ALA A 55 3.65 -17.79 2.30
N VAL A 56 4.71 -17.09 1.96
CA VAL A 56 6.06 -17.45 2.38
C VAL A 56 6.67 -16.30 3.16
N LEU A 57 6.95 -16.52 4.44
CA LEU A 57 7.68 -15.60 5.28
C LEU A 57 9.10 -16.12 5.50
N VAL A 58 10.09 -15.27 5.25
CA VAL A 58 11.50 -15.57 5.50
C VAL A 58 12.14 -14.51 6.37
N SER A 59 13.13 -14.91 7.15
CA SER A 59 14.08 -14.01 7.80
C SER A 59 15.46 -14.12 7.15
N ARG A 60 16.24 -13.03 7.15
CA ARG A 60 17.58 -12.95 6.56
C ARG A 60 18.52 -12.24 7.49
N GLU A 61 19.76 -12.70 7.58
CA GLU A 61 20.80 -12.05 8.38
C GLU A 61 21.41 -10.86 7.63
N HIS A 62 21.64 -11.04 6.35
CA HIS A 62 22.21 -9.98 5.52
C HIS A 62 21.74 -10.08 4.07
N GLU A 63 21.55 -8.92 3.46
CA GLU A 63 21.28 -8.76 2.03
C GLU A 63 22.19 -7.62 1.52
N SER A 64 23.08 -7.93 0.60
CA SER A 64 23.98 -6.95 0.00
C SER A 64 23.32 -6.24 -1.18
N ILE A 65 23.92 -5.11 -1.60
CA ILE A 65 23.38 -4.28 -2.69
C ILE A 65 23.37 -5.01 -4.05
N ASP A 66 24.24 -6.02 -4.22
CA ASP A 66 24.30 -6.89 -5.41
C ASP A 66 23.30 -8.06 -5.33
N GLY A 67 22.42 -8.07 -4.31
CA GLY A 67 21.35 -9.06 -4.16
C GLY A 67 21.78 -10.38 -3.50
N LYS A 68 23.02 -10.48 -3.00
CA LYS A 68 23.42 -11.68 -2.25
C LYS A 68 22.76 -11.70 -0.88
N VAL A 69 22.16 -12.84 -0.56
CA VAL A 69 21.46 -13.09 0.71
C VAL A 69 22.23 -14.13 1.51
N THR A 70 22.38 -13.89 2.81
CA THR A 70 22.95 -14.86 3.75
C THR A 70 22.02 -15.08 4.93
N GLY A 71 22.09 -16.27 5.53
CA GLY A 71 21.30 -16.63 6.71
C GLY A 71 19.80 -16.64 6.47
N GLU A 72 19.35 -16.91 5.23
CA GLU A 72 17.92 -16.99 4.95
C GLU A 72 17.30 -18.21 5.63
N LYS A 73 16.21 -18.00 6.36
CA LYS A 73 15.43 -19.04 7.02
C LYS A 73 13.94 -18.83 6.76
N LYS A 74 13.26 -19.88 6.25
CA LYS A 74 11.81 -19.88 6.15
C LYS A 74 11.19 -20.02 7.52
N ILE A 75 10.23 -19.15 7.83
CA ILE A 75 9.46 -19.20 9.09
C ILE A 75 8.27 -20.16 8.87
N PRO A 76 8.11 -21.17 9.74
CA PRO A 76 6.98 -22.11 9.63
C PRO A 76 5.64 -21.36 9.66
N HIS A 77 4.68 -21.82 8.86
CA HIS A 77 3.35 -21.22 8.77
C HIS A 77 2.58 -21.25 10.11
N THR A 78 2.97 -22.08 11.07
CA THR A 78 2.41 -22.17 12.43
C THR A 78 2.97 -21.12 13.39
N ASP A 79 4.05 -20.44 13.01
CA ASP A 79 4.78 -19.52 13.90
C ASP A 79 4.53 -18.06 13.56
N TRP A 80 3.62 -17.78 12.64
CA TRP A 80 3.18 -16.43 12.31
C TRP A 80 1.70 -16.40 11.90
N ALA A 81 1.09 -15.23 11.98
CA ALA A 81 -0.31 -15.00 11.62
C ALA A 81 -0.50 -13.62 10.99
N TRP A 82 -1.51 -13.50 10.16
CA TRP A 82 -2.04 -12.21 9.68
C TRP A 82 -2.81 -11.55 10.83
N ALA A 83 -2.12 -10.82 11.67
CA ALA A 83 -2.72 -10.30 12.90
C ALA A 83 -1.89 -9.19 13.55
N ARG A 84 -2.55 -8.46 14.45
CA ARG A 84 -1.90 -7.65 15.48
C ARG A 84 -1.83 -8.44 16.77
N CYS A 85 -0.65 -8.45 17.40
CA CYS A 85 -0.47 -9.13 18.66
C CYS A 85 0.58 -8.45 19.56
N GLY A 86 0.50 -8.72 20.86
CA GLY A 86 1.39 -8.14 21.84
C GLY A 86 1.06 -6.68 22.18
N GLY A 87 1.66 -6.15 23.25
CA GLY A 87 1.32 -4.82 23.75
C GLY A 87 -0.14 -4.75 24.21
N GLU A 88 -0.93 -3.88 23.60
CA GLU A 88 -2.36 -3.73 23.87
C GLU A 88 -3.24 -4.79 23.18
N HIS A 89 -2.65 -5.61 22.30
CA HIS A 89 -3.37 -6.67 21.59
C HIS A 89 -3.16 -8.04 22.26
N PRO A 90 -4.08 -9.00 22.02
CA PRO A 90 -3.92 -10.37 22.51
C PRO A 90 -2.57 -10.99 22.14
N PRO A 91 -2.06 -11.96 22.92
CA PRO A 91 -0.88 -12.72 22.51
C PRO A 91 -1.14 -13.48 21.20
N PHE A 92 -0.07 -14.05 20.62
CA PHE A 92 -0.17 -14.89 19.42
C PHE A 92 -1.34 -15.92 19.53
N PRO A 93 -2.16 -16.10 18.47
CA PRO A 93 -2.03 -15.53 17.13
C PRO A 93 -2.50 -14.07 16.98
N GLY A 94 -3.09 -13.44 17.99
CA GLY A 94 -3.51 -12.06 17.99
C GLY A 94 -4.91 -11.82 17.37
N THR A 95 -5.19 -10.56 17.06
CA THR A 95 -6.41 -10.14 16.36
C THR A 95 -6.15 -10.08 14.85
N PRO A 96 -6.94 -10.77 14.02
CA PRO A 96 -6.76 -10.80 12.56
C PRO A 96 -6.69 -9.37 11.97
N ASP A 97 -5.73 -9.15 11.06
CA ASP A 97 -5.50 -7.86 10.41
C ASP A 97 -4.85 -8.07 9.04
N ASP A 98 -5.37 -7.39 8.00
CA ASP A 98 -4.88 -7.49 6.62
C ASP A 98 -3.51 -6.84 6.40
N HIS A 99 -3.09 -5.96 7.31
CA HIS A 99 -1.95 -5.08 7.13
C HIS A 99 -0.79 -5.34 8.09
N HIS A 100 -0.96 -6.31 8.99
CA HIS A 100 0.05 -6.67 9.98
C HIS A 100 0.32 -8.16 9.99
N ILE A 101 1.52 -8.51 10.39
CA ILE A 101 1.85 -9.88 10.76
C ILE A 101 2.30 -9.95 12.22
N CYS A 102 1.91 -11.03 12.88
CA CYS A 102 2.31 -11.38 14.23
C CYS A 102 3.25 -12.58 14.19
N LEU A 103 4.38 -12.50 14.87
CA LEU A 103 5.31 -13.62 15.07
C LEU A 103 5.16 -14.18 16.47
N LYS A 104 5.00 -15.50 16.58
CA LYS A 104 4.87 -16.23 17.83
C LYS A 104 6.01 -15.95 18.81
N HIS A 105 7.24 -15.90 18.30
CA HIS A 105 8.44 -15.66 19.08
C HIS A 105 8.99 -14.24 18.95
N GLY A 106 8.23 -13.34 18.32
CA GLY A 106 8.61 -11.96 18.08
C GLY A 106 9.61 -11.76 16.94
N PHE A 107 9.77 -10.50 16.57
CA PHE A 107 10.73 -10.08 15.54
C PHE A 107 12.10 -9.80 16.16
N ASN A 108 13.14 -10.33 15.53
CA ASN A 108 14.52 -10.01 15.91
C ASN A 108 14.96 -8.75 15.15
N ALA A 109 15.36 -7.71 15.88
CA ALA A 109 15.81 -6.43 15.30
C ALA A 109 17.08 -6.53 14.43
N LYS A 110 17.83 -7.64 14.53
CA LYS A 110 19.04 -7.88 13.74
C LYS A 110 18.75 -8.59 12.40
N LEU A 111 17.50 -8.98 12.16
CA LEU A 111 17.09 -9.71 10.96
C LEU A 111 16.20 -8.84 10.08
N ALA A 112 16.36 -8.98 8.78
CA ALA A 112 15.39 -8.50 7.80
C ALA A 112 14.34 -9.58 7.56
N TYR A 113 13.09 -9.16 7.30
CA TYR A 113 12.00 -10.09 7.01
C TYR A 113 11.39 -9.77 5.65
N GLN A 114 11.02 -10.82 4.92
CA GLN A 114 10.29 -10.70 3.66
C GLN A 114 9.10 -11.64 3.64
N LEU A 115 7.99 -11.12 3.17
CA LEU A 115 6.76 -11.86 2.99
C LEU A 115 6.35 -11.84 1.52
N VAL A 116 6.17 -13.01 0.92
CA VAL A 116 5.58 -13.18 -0.41
C VAL A 116 4.20 -13.78 -0.27
N TYR A 117 3.21 -13.13 -0.84
CA TYR A 117 1.81 -13.56 -0.75
C TYR A 117 1.02 -13.14 -1.98
N THR A 118 -0.15 -13.74 -2.18
CA THR A 118 -1.09 -13.32 -3.22
C THR A 118 -1.99 -12.22 -2.65
N ALA A 119 -1.93 -11.05 -3.26
CA ALA A 119 -2.73 -9.89 -2.91
C ALA A 119 -3.99 -9.78 -3.78
N LYS A 120 -4.95 -9.00 -3.30
CA LYS A 120 -6.20 -8.66 -4.00
C LYS A 120 -6.51 -7.17 -3.90
N ASP A 121 -7.49 -6.75 -4.68
CA ASP A 121 -8.08 -5.41 -4.63
C ASP A 121 -7.05 -4.27 -4.79
N PRO A 122 -6.21 -4.27 -5.85
CA PRO A 122 -5.27 -3.19 -6.07
C PRO A 122 -6.02 -1.90 -6.40
N TYR A 123 -5.52 -0.77 -5.88
CA TYR A 123 -6.02 0.54 -6.25
C TYR A 123 -5.61 0.92 -7.67
N VAL A 124 -6.46 1.71 -8.36
CA VAL A 124 -6.09 2.28 -9.66
C VAL A 124 -4.95 3.27 -9.45
N LEU A 125 -3.80 2.99 -10.06
CA LEU A 125 -2.66 3.89 -10.02
C LEU A 125 -2.83 5.04 -11.02
N GLY A 126 -2.26 6.20 -10.72
CA GLY A 126 -2.25 7.35 -11.63
C GLY A 126 -3.51 8.21 -11.62
N VAL A 127 -4.51 7.93 -10.78
CA VAL A 127 -5.73 8.77 -10.64
C VAL A 127 -5.36 10.22 -10.31
N GLY A 128 -4.32 10.45 -9.51
CA GLY A 128 -3.82 11.80 -9.23
C GLY A 128 -3.35 12.55 -10.48
N PHE A 129 -2.71 11.86 -11.42
CA PHE A 129 -2.30 12.47 -12.70
C PHE A 129 -3.51 12.79 -13.59
N ALA A 130 -4.54 11.94 -13.60
CA ALA A 130 -5.78 12.22 -14.30
C ALA A 130 -6.49 13.45 -13.72
N ALA A 131 -6.63 13.50 -12.40
CA ALA A 131 -7.19 14.66 -11.70
C ALA A 131 -6.42 15.95 -11.99
N PHE A 132 -5.09 15.87 -11.97
CA PHE A 132 -4.23 17.01 -12.30
C PHE A 132 -4.41 17.49 -13.74
N ARG A 133 -4.48 16.57 -14.71
CA ARG A 133 -4.80 16.88 -16.11
C ARG A 133 -6.16 17.56 -16.23
N ASP A 134 -7.17 17.05 -15.54
CA ASP A 134 -8.54 17.53 -15.65
C ASP A 134 -8.71 18.91 -15.00
N VAL A 135 -8.05 19.16 -13.86
CA VAL A 135 -7.97 20.50 -13.25
C VAL A 135 -7.27 21.48 -14.18
N GLY A 136 -6.15 21.09 -14.80
CA GLY A 136 -5.45 21.92 -15.78
C GLY A 136 -6.33 22.20 -17.02
N ALA A 137 -7.07 21.23 -17.50
CA ALA A 137 -8.01 21.39 -18.61
C ALA A 137 -9.17 22.32 -18.25
N PHE A 138 -9.73 22.18 -17.04
CA PHE A 138 -10.75 23.08 -16.52
C PHE A 138 -10.29 24.54 -16.54
N PHE A 139 -9.19 24.85 -15.87
CA PHE A 139 -8.69 26.21 -15.81
C PHE A 139 -8.35 26.80 -17.19
N ARG A 140 -7.94 25.95 -18.12
CA ARG A 140 -7.57 26.40 -19.47
C ARG A 140 -8.77 26.60 -20.41
N HIS A 141 -9.82 25.78 -20.29
CA HIS A 141 -10.84 25.69 -21.35
C HIS A 141 -12.27 25.93 -20.86
N GLN A 142 -12.57 25.78 -19.57
CA GLN A 142 -13.94 25.85 -19.07
C GLN A 142 -14.26 27.20 -18.46
N GLN A 143 -15.49 27.72 -18.70
CA GLN A 143 -15.96 28.96 -18.08
C GLN A 143 -16.41 28.74 -16.63
N LYS A 144 -16.98 27.57 -16.34
CA LYS A 144 -17.50 27.18 -15.03
C LYS A 144 -17.39 25.69 -14.83
N ASP A 145 -17.40 25.26 -13.56
CA ASP A 145 -17.46 23.85 -13.20
C ASP A 145 -18.88 23.27 -13.32
N ASP A 146 -19.03 21.96 -13.03
CA ASP A 146 -20.31 21.25 -13.08
C ASP A 146 -21.33 21.76 -12.03
N ALA A 147 -20.86 22.43 -10.96
CA ALA A 147 -21.68 23.06 -9.95
C ALA A 147 -22.06 24.51 -10.34
N GLY A 148 -21.57 25.02 -11.47
CA GLY A 148 -21.82 26.37 -11.94
C GLY A 148 -20.88 27.42 -11.37
N THR A 149 -19.84 27.06 -10.63
CA THR A 149 -18.84 27.97 -10.08
C THR A 149 -17.99 28.55 -11.20
N PRO A 150 -17.87 29.88 -11.34
CA PRO A 150 -17.06 30.48 -12.39
C PRO A 150 -15.58 30.10 -12.27
N ASN A 151 -14.93 29.84 -13.40
CA ASN A 151 -13.49 29.67 -13.46
C ASN A 151 -12.80 31.05 -13.27
N PRO A 152 -12.03 31.25 -12.18
CA PRO A 152 -11.41 32.54 -11.89
C PRO A 152 -10.30 32.92 -12.87
N LEU A 153 -9.81 31.96 -13.67
CA LEU A 153 -8.77 32.20 -14.68
C LEU A 153 -9.34 32.32 -16.10
N PHE A 154 -10.67 32.26 -16.25
CA PHE A 154 -11.33 32.43 -17.54
C PHE A 154 -11.55 33.92 -17.83
N GLU A 155 -10.58 34.57 -18.44
CA GLU A 155 -10.69 35.94 -18.96
C GLU A 155 -11.00 35.93 -20.44
N ASN A 156 -12.03 36.72 -20.84
CA ASN A 156 -12.35 37.19 -22.21
C ASN A 156 -11.82 36.33 -23.38
N GLY A 157 -12.34 35.10 -23.54
CA GLY A 157 -12.03 34.26 -24.68
C GLY A 157 -11.25 32.98 -24.40
N GLY A 158 -11.06 32.59 -23.14
CA GLY A 158 -10.67 31.22 -22.81
C GLY A 158 -9.22 30.82 -23.09
N ASN A 159 -8.31 31.76 -23.07
CA ASN A 159 -6.89 31.46 -23.26
C ASN A 159 -6.06 31.77 -22.03
N MET A 160 -5.93 30.78 -21.13
CA MET A 160 -4.88 30.84 -20.13
C MET A 160 -3.51 30.67 -20.82
N ARG A 161 -2.69 31.74 -20.84
CA ARG A 161 -1.39 31.72 -21.52
C ARG A 161 -0.32 30.93 -20.77
N TRP A 162 -0.47 30.74 -19.45
CA TRP A 162 0.54 30.14 -18.60
C TRP A 162 -0.10 29.28 -17.54
N SER A 163 0.37 28.05 -17.38
CA SER A 163 0.10 27.22 -16.21
C SER A 163 1.43 26.76 -15.62
N ILE A 164 1.59 26.93 -14.31
CA ILE A 164 2.74 26.41 -13.57
C ILE A 164 2.20 25.31 -12.65
N ALA A 165 2.68 24.09 -12.88
CA ALA A 165 2.45 22.99 -11.96
C ALA A 165 3.74 22.73 -11.19
N ARG A 166 3.65 22.66 -9.87
CA ARG A 166 4.75 22.36 -8.99
C ARG A 166 4.36 21.14 -8.13
N GLY A 167 5.13 20.07 -8.23
CA GLY A 167 5.07 18.92 -7.37
C GLY A 167 6.12 18.97 -6.27
#